data_ec4cc04925bbf914c7b957584ee63a5b
#
_entry.id   ec4cc04925bbf914c7b957584ee63a5b
#
_cell.length_a   1.000
_cell.length_b   1.000
_cell.length_c   1.000
_cell.angle_alpha   90.00
_cell.angle_beta   90.00
_cell.angle_gamma   90.00
#
_symmetry.space_group_name_H-M   'P 1'
#
loop_
_entity.id
_entity.type
_entity.pdbx_description
1 polymer ?
#
loop_
_entity_poly.entity_id
_entity_poly.type
_entity_poly.pdbx_seq_one_letter_code
_entity_poly.pdbx_strand_id
1 'polypeptide(L)'
;MYDPKLAELTFELQQQLADYWHEIDTNGGREAGSYYTEDGVFHGQMASYEGRAKIQQFYDWRVAQGPRLAVHSFTNFRAWFTGEDTAEASNYLFLYAANGVKILPTHAPITISMATDKYVRVDGRWLCTYRRFEHWFEGDTPITNPKLLEAEPCRPCMPMPIPGRSWPLPARR
;
A
#
# COMPACT_ATOMS: atom_id res chain seq x y z
N MET A 1 -21.56 -16.58 -12.77
CA MET A 1 -21.78 -15.33 -13.53
C MET A 1 -21.10 -14.24 -12.75
N TYR A 2 -20.23 -13.43 -13.36
CA TYR A 2 -19.59 -12.31 -12.66
C TYR A 2 -20.62 -11.19 -12.47
N ASP A 3 -20.59 -10.57 -11.27
CA ASP A 3 -21.37 -9.36 -11.00
C ASP A 3 -20.72 -8.17 -11.75
N PRO A 4 -21.43 -7.49 -12.67
CA PRO A 4 -20.88 -6.34 -13.39
C PRO A 4 -20.40 -5.21 -12.47
N LYS A 5 -21.13 -4.95 -11.37
CA LYS A 5 -20.74 -3.92 -10.39
C LYS A 5 -19.42 -4.27 -9.69
N LEU A 6 -19.21 -5.56 -9.39
CA LEU A 6 -17.95 -6.00 -8.79
C LEU A 6 -16.80 -5.94 -9.80
N ALA A 7 -17.05 -6.17 -11.08
CA ALA A 7 -16.05 -6.02 -12.13
C ALA A 7 -15.65 -4.55 -12.30
N GLU A 8 -16.61 -3.63 -12.31
CA GLU A 8 -16.39 -2.19 -12.35
C GLU A 8 -15.58 -1.72 -11.14
N LEU A 9 -16.02 -2.07 -9.92
CA LEU A 9 -15.28 -1.77 -8.69
C LEU A 9 -13.83 -2.24 -8.76
N THR A 10 -13.64 -3.50 -9.18
CA THR A 10 -12.30 -4.09 -9.26
C THR A 10 -11.42 -3.31 -10.22
N PHE A 11 -11.95 -2.92 -11.38
CA PHE A 11 -11.23 -2.11 -12.36
C PHE A 11 -10.89 -0.72 -11.81
N GLU A 12 -11.87 -0.01 -11.22
CA GLU A 12 -11.68 1.33 -10.67
C GLU A 12 -10.61 1.35 -9.57
N LEU A 13 -10.70 0.43 -8.60
CA LEU A 13 -9.75 0.37 -7.49
C LEU A 13 -8.36 -0.12 -7.94
N GLN A 14 -8.30 -1.04 -8.89
CA GLN A 14 -7.02 -1.48 -9.45
C GLN A 14 -6.34 -0.35 -10.23
N GLN A 15 -7.09 0.43 -11.00
CA GLN A 15 -6.57 1.59 -11.72
C GLN A 15 -6.07 2.65 -10.72
N GLN A 16 -6.85 2.98 -9.71
CA GLN A 16 -6.44 3.93 -8.66
C GLN A 16 -5.17 3.49 -7.93
N LEU A 17 -5.04 2.20 -7.63
CA LEU A 17 -3.83 1.66 -7.01
C LEU A 17 -2.62 1.75 -7.94
N ALA A 18 -2.81 1.49 -9.24
CA ALA A 18 -1.77 1.63 -10.24
C ALA A 18 -1.32 3.10 -10.37
N ASP A 19 -2.27 4.05 -10.41
CA ASP A 19 -1.98 5.48 -10.49
C ASP A 19 -1.25 5.97 -9.22
N TYR A 20 -1.64 5.48 -8.05
CA TYR A 20 -0.95 5.78 -6.79
C TYR A 20 0.51 5.31 -6.82
N TRP A 21 0.77 4.06 -7.20
CA TRP A 21 2.14 3.57 -7.27
C TRP A 21 2.94 4.21 -8.38
N HIS A 22 2.31 4.53 -9.51
CA HIS A 22 2.95 5.30 -10.57
C HIS A 22 3.40 6.68 -10.07
N GLU A 23 2.56 7.38 -9.32
CA GLU A 23 2.89 8.66 -8.68
C GLU A 23 4.09 8.52 -7.72
N ILE A 24 4.11 7.47 -6.90
CA ILE A 24 5.22 7.21 -5.98
C ILE A 24 6.53 6.93 -6.73
N ASP A 25 6.48 6.09 -7.77
CA ASP A 25 7.66 5.59 -8.46
C ASP A 25 8.25 6.62 -9.45
N THR A 26 7.42 7.47 -10.04
CA THR A 26 7.84 8.42 -11.09
C THR A 26 7.89 9.87 -10.64
N ASN A 27 7.08 10.28 -9.69
CA ASN A 27 7.01 11.65 -9.16
C ASN A 27 7.48 11.77 -7.70
N GLY A 28 7.87 10.66 -7.07
CA GLY A 28 8.35 10.63 -5.69
C GLY A 28 7.26 10.79 -4.63
N GLY A 29 5.99 10.70 -5.01
CA GLY A 29 4.85 10.81 -4.11
C GLY A 29 4.47 12.25 -3.74
N ARG A 30 4.79 13.24 -4.58
CA ARG A 30 4.44 14.65 -4.33
C ARG A 30 2.94 14.90 -4.20
N GLU A 31 2.12 14.03 -4.82
CA GLU A 31 0.66 14.06 -4.75
C GLU A 31 0.07 12.88 -3.98
N ALA A 32 0.90 12.11 -3.26
CA ALA A 32 0.50 10.88 -2.59
C ALA A 32 -0.67 11.08 -1.61
N GLY A 33 -0.68 12.21 -0.89
CA GLY A 33 -1.76 12.56 0.03
C GLY A 33 -3.13 12.67 -0.64
N SER A 34 -3.19 13.08 -1.92
CA SER A 34 -4.46 13.26 -2.64
C SER A 34 -5.27 11.98 -2.86
N TYR A 35 -4.63 10.83 -2.70
CA TYR A 35 -5.27 9.51 -2.80
C TYR A 35 -5.96 9.06 -1.50
N TYR A 36 -5.80 9.82 -0.41
CA TYR A 36 -6.34 9.49 0.91
C TYR A 36 -7.44 10.46 1.35
N THR A 37 -8.31 9.98 2.25
CA THR A 37 -9.20 10.86 3.02
C THR A 37 -8.38 11.74 3.97
N GLU A 38 -9.00 12.81 4.51
CA GLU A 38 -8.33 13.71 5.48
C GLU A 38 -7.77 12.97 6.69
N ASP A 39 -8.49 11.95 7.16
CA ASP A 39 -8.19 11.10 8.30
C ASP A 39 -7.56 9.76 7.89
N GLY A 40 -7.18 9.60 6.61
CA GLY A 40 -6.64 8.37 6.07
C GLY A 40 -5.41 7.87 6.82
N VAL A 41 -5.23 6.56 6.89
CA VAL A 41 -4.13 5.90 7.61
C VAL A 41 -3.28 5.09 6.67
N PHE A 42 -1.98 5.31 6.72
CA PHE A 42 -0.98 4.54 5.99
C PHE A 42 -0.05 3.83 6.99
N HIS A 43 -0.16 2.51 7.06
CA HIS A 43 0.79 1.68 7.79
C HIS A 43 1.89 1.20 6.84
N GLY A 44 2.99 1.96 6.82
CA GLY A 44 4.20 1.59 6.10
C GLY A 44 4.99 0.50 6.84
N GLN A 45 6.08 0.07 6.24
CA GLN A 45 6.94 -1.00 6.76
C GLN A 45 7.45 -0.71 8.19
N MET A 46 7.77 0.54 8.51
CA MET A 46 8.48 0.90 9.72
C MET A 46 7.68 1.82 10.64
N ALA A 47 6.60 2.41 10.15
CA ALA A 47 5.82 3.41 10.86
C ALA A 47 4.41 3.55 10.31
N SER A 48 3.53 4.10 11.14
CA SER A 48 2.18 4.50 10.76
C SER A 48 2.10 6.02 10.63
N TYR A 49 1.35 6.45 9.62
CA TYR A 49 1.07 7.86 9.36
C TYR A 49 -0.44 8.05 9.36
N GLU A 50 -0.94 8.86 10.29
CA GLU A 50 -2.36 9.12 10.46
C GLU A 50 -2.69 10.52 9.97
N GLY A 51 -3.61 10.61 9.01
CA GLY A 51 -4.02 11.82 8.33
C GLY A 51 -3.24 12.09 7.04
N ARG A 52 -3.97 12.57 6.02
CA ARG A 52 -3.45 12.93 4.70
C ARG A 52 -2.18 13.77 4.76
N ALA A 53 -2.16 14.77 5.64
CA ALA A 53 -1.04 15.68 5.78
C ALA A 53 0.24 14.96 6.25
N LYS A 54 0.16 14.03 7.21
CA LYS A 54 1.31 13.25 7.67
C LYS A 54 1.78 12.24 6.61
N ILE A 55 0.83 11.68 5.85
CA ILE A 55 1.17 10.81 4.72
C ILE A 55 1.96 11.59 3.68
N GLN A 56 1.50 12.79 3.31
CA GLN A 56 2.23 13.66 2.38
C GLN A 56 3.60 14.05 2.93
N GLN A 57 3.69 14.48 4.18
CA GLN A 57 4.96 14.81 4.83
C GLN A 57 5.97 13.67 4.80
N PHE A 58 5.54 12.43 4.92
CA PHE A 58 6.42 11.27 4.76
C PHE A 58 7.02 11.20 3.36
N TYR A 59 6.25 11.41 2.30
CA TYR A 59 6.77 11.38 0.94
C TYR A 59 7.65 12.58 0.62
N ASP A 60 7.30 13.77 1.11
CA ASP A 60 8.12 14.98 0.96
C ASP A 60 9.49 14.81 1.63
N TRP A 61 9.49 14.25 2.84
CA TRP A 61 10.71 13.90 3.54
C TRP A 61 11.56 12.89 2.75
N ARG A 62 10.94 11.87 2.17
CA ARG A 62 11.65 10.89 1.33
C ARG A 62 12.32 11.53 0.11
N VAL A 63 11.64 12.44 -0.55
CA VAL A 63 12.20 13.19 -1.69
C VAL A 63 13.41 14.02 -1.25
N ALA A 64 13.33 14.62 -0.07
CA ALA A 64 14.42 15.42 0.50
C ALA A 64 15.68 14.59 0.85
N GLN A 65 15.58 13.27 0.99
CA GLN A 65 16.73 12.38 1.22
C GLN A 65 17.60 12.14 -0.03
N GLY A 66 17.18 12.65 -1.19
CA GLY A 66 17.93 12.53 -2.44
C GLY A 66 17.35 11.46 -3.39
N PRO A 67 18.07 11.22 -4.51
CA PRO A 67 17.58 10.34 -5.56
C PRO A 67 17.36 8.92 -5.08
N ARG A 68 16.22 8.34 -5.44
CA ARG A 68 15.86 6.96 -5.20
C ARG A 68 15.03 6.43 -6.35
N LEU A 69 15.33 5.21 -6.79
CA LEU A 69 14.45 4.44 -7.65
C LEU A 69 13.62 3.49 -6.80
N ALA A 70 12.35 3.41 -7.10
CA ALA A 70 11.45 2.41 -6.55
C ALA A 70 10.55 1.85 -7.66
N VAL A 71 10.16 0.59 -7.51
CA VAL A 71 9.13 -0.05 -8.32
C VAL A 71 8.23 -0.82 -7.38
N HIS A 72 6.99 -0.37 -7.28
CA HIS A 72 5.92 -1.06 -6.56
C HIS A 72 5.12 -1.88 -7.56
N SER A 73 5.39 -3.18 -7.62
CA SER A 73 4.64 -4.11 -8.47
C SER A 73 3.62 -4.86 -7.63
N PHE A 74 2.36 -4.94 -8.08
CA PHE A 74 1.33 -5.68 -7.37
C PHE A 74 0.67 -6.74 -8.25
N THR A 75 0.19 -7.81 -7.62
CA THR A 75 -0.49 -8.91 -8.30
C THR A 75 -1.67 -9.43 -7.47
N ASN A 76 -2.48 -10.32 -8.07
CA ASN A 76 -3.60 -10.99 -7.41
C ASN A 76 -4.56 -10.00 -6.73
N PHE A 77 -4.80 -8.86 -7.39
CA PHE A 77 -5.70 -7.84 -6.89
C PHE A 77 -7.12 -8.37 -6.78
N ARG A 78 -7.75 -8.12 -5.64
CA ARG A 78 -9.15 -8.46 -5.35
C ARG A 78 -9.80 -7.28 -4.65
N ALA A 79 -11.05 -6.99 -5.01
CA ALA A 79 -11.87 -5.97 -4.35
C ALA A 79 -13.26 -6.52 -4.00
N TRP A 80 -13.92 -5.93 -3.02
CA TRP A 80 -15.29 -6.23 -2.64
C TRP A 80 -15.94 -5.02 -1.97
N PHE A 81 -17.25 -4.89 -2.17
CA PHE A 81 -18.02 -3.87 -1.46
C PHE A 81 -18.17 -4.25 0.01
N THR A 82 -18.08 -3.25 0.89
CA THR A 82 -18.42 -3.35 2.31
C THR A 82 -19.65 -2.51 2.68
N GLY A 83 -20.11 -1.68 1.75
CA GLY A 83 -21.31 -0.85 1.79
C GLY A 83 -21.57 -0.23 0.43
N GLU A 84 -22.50 0.70 0.33
CA GLU A 84 -22.88 1.35 -0.92
C GLU A 84 -21.70 2.16 -1.50
N ASP A 85 -21.05 2.97 -0.66
CA ASP A 85 -19.91 3.82 -1.01
C ASP A 85 -18.62 3.40 -0.29
N THR A 86 -18.53 2.16 0.16
CA THR A 86 -17.34 1.63 0.83
C THR A 86 -16.90 0.31 0.23
N ALA A 87 -15.59 0.11 0.15
CA ALA A 87 -15.00 -1.10 -0.38
C ALA A 87 -13.68 -1.43 0.32
N GLU A 88 -13.28 -2.68 0.21
CA GLU A 88 -11.96 -3.16 0.59
C GLU A 88 -11.29 -3.84 -0.60
N ALA A 89 -9.96 -3.81 -0.60
CA ALA A 89 -9.16 -4.53 -1.57
C ALA A 89 -7.94 -5.21 -0.91
N SER A 90 -7.45 -6.25 -1.58
CA SER A 90 -6.19 -6.90 -1.20
C SER A 90 -5.37 -7.25 -2.44
N ASN A 91 -4.05 -7.24 -2.27
CA ASN A 91 -3.11 -7.62 -3.32
C ASN A 91 -1.78 -8.07 -2.72
N TYR A 92 -0.94 -8.74 -3.51
CA TYR A 92 0.47 -8.92 -3.15
C TYR A 92 1.28 -7.77 -3.73
N LEU A 93 2.08 -7.13 -2.88
CA LEU A 93 2.96 -6.04 -3.25
C LEU A 93 4.42 -6.49 -3.18
N PHE A 94 5.15 -6.24 -4.26
CA PHE A 94 6.60 -6.45 -4.38
C PHE A 94 7.28 -5.08 -4.42
N LEU A 95 8.16 -4.81 -3.48
CA LEU A 95 8.91 -3.56 -3.44
C LEU A 95 10.36 -3.78 -3.86
N TYR A 96 10.73 -3.16 -4.97
CA TYR A 96 12.12 -2.98 -5.39
C TYR A 96 12.52 -1.53 -5.17
N ALA A 97 13.63 -1.27 -4.51
CA ALA A 97 14.12 0.09 -4.38
C ALA A 97 15.63 0.14 -4.11
N ALA A 98 16.26 1.21 -4.59
CA ALA A 98 17.65 1.53 -4.30
C ALA A 98 17.88 3.04 -4.37
N ASN A 99 18.82 3.55 -3.55
CA ASN A 99 19.24 4.94 -3.63
C ASN A 99 20.10 5.14 -4.88
N GLY A 100 19.89 6.25 -5.58
CA GLY A 100 20.61 6.62 -6.78
C GLY A 100 19.71 6.93 -7.96
N VAL A 101 20.35 7.13 -9.12
CA VAL A 101 19.67 7.37 -10.40
C VAL A 101 19.81 6.15 -11.31
N LYS A 102 18.84 5.92 -12.18
CA LYS A 102 18.90 4.85 -13.21
C LYS A 102 20.15 5.01 -14.11
N ILE A 103 20.84 3.94 -14.44
CA ILE A 103 20.54 2.52 -14.24
C ILE A 103 21.25 2.03 -13.01
N LEU A 104 20.56 1.29 -12.13
CA LEU A 104 21.12 0.68 -10.93
C LEU A 104 21.18 -0.85 -11.08
N PRO A 105 22.11 -1.54 -10.36
CA PRO A 105 22.12 -2.99 -10.29
C PRO A 105 20.77 -3.54 -9.80
N THR A 106 20.33 -4.65 -10.37
CA THR A 106 19.11 -5.32 -9.91
C THR A 106 19.39 -6.17 -8.66
N HIS A 107 18.45 -6.16 -7.73
CA HIS A 107 18.45 -6.96 -6.52
C HIS A 107 17.10 -7.68 -6.36
N ALA A 108 17.00 -8.59 -5.41
CA ALA A 108 15.73 -9.14 -4.98
C ALA A 108 14.81 -8.02 -4.44
N PRO A 109 13.47 -8.20 -4.40
CA PRO A 109 12.60 -7.23 -3.75
C PRO A 109 12.99 -7.06 -2.29
N ILE A 110 12.87 -5.83 -1.79
CA ILE A 110 13.10 -5.52 -0.36
C ILE A 110 12.08 -6.30 0.48
N THR A 111 10.82 -6.31 0.05
CA THR A 111 9.74 -7.05 0.70
C THR A 111 8.76 -7.61 -0.32
N ILE A 112 8.10 -8.71 0.08
CA ILE A 112 6.86 -9.17 -0.54
C ILE A 112 5.80 -9.17 0.56
N SER A 113 4.72 -8.43 0.35
CA SER A 113 3.72 -8.15 1.37
C SER A 113 2.32 -8.48 0.89
N MET A 114 1.45 -8.90 1.80
CA MET A 114 0.01 -8.79 1.61
C MET A 114 -0.39 -7.35 1.93
N ALA A 115 -0.90 -6.64 0.94
CA ALA A 115 -1.49 -5.32 1.13
C ALA A 115 -3.01 -5.45 1.35
N THR A 116 -3.54 -4.66 2.27
CA THR A 116 -4.98 -4.51 2.51
C THR A 116 -5.32 -3.05 2.54
N ASP A 117 -6.27 -2.66 1.71
CA ASP A 117 -6.74 -1.29 1.56
C ASP A 117 -8.22 -1.19 1.87
N LYS A 118 -8.65 -0.07 2.48
CA LYS A 118 -10.04 0.31 2.62
C LYS A 118 -10.27 1.61 1.90
N TYR A 119 -11.45 1.71 1.29
CA TYR A 119 -11.81 2.84 0.44
C TYR A 119 -13.20 3.36 0.77
N VAL A 120 -13.40 4.64 0.54
CA VAL A 120 -14.71 5.31 0.53
C VAL A 120 -14.86 6.11 -0.77
N ARG A 121 -16.06 6.13 -1.33
CA ARG A 121 -16.38 6.95 -2.50
C ARG A 121 -16.86 8.32 -2.02
N VAL A 122 -16.14 9.37 -2.42
CA VAL A 122 -16.46 10.78 -2.13
C VAL A 122 -16.50 11.54 -3.44
N ASP A 123 -17.61 12.17 -3.75
CA ASP A 123 -17.83 12.93 -4.99
C ASP A 123 -17.45 12.13 -6.27
N GLY A 124 -17.83 10.87 -6.30
CA GLY A 124 -17.59 9.96 -7.40
C GLY A 124 -16.17 9.40 -7.50
N ARG A 125 -15.26 9.75 -6.58
CA ARG A 125 -13.88 9.25 -6.53
C ARG A 125 -13.69 8.32 -5.33
N TRP A 126 -12.99 7.22 -5.54
CA TRP A 126 -12.52 6.40 -4.44
C TRP A 126 -11.31 7.04 -3.76
N LEU A 127 -11.35 7.18 -2.43
CA LEU A 127 -10.25 7.62 -1.59
C LEU A 127 -9.90 6.52 -0.61
N CYS A 128 -8.61 6.30 -0.40
CA CYS A 128 -8.11 5.34 0.58
C CYS A 128 -8.30 5.89 2.00
N THR A 129 -9.01 5.16 2.84
CA THR A 129 -9.16 5.49 4.27
C THR A 129 -8.13 4.76 5.12
N TYR A 130 -7.62 3.64 4.62
CA TYR A 130 -6.69 2.79 5.35
C TYR A 130 -5.89 1.95 4.37
N ARG A 131 -4.56 1.94 4.53
CA ARG A 131 -3.65 1.05 3.81
C ARG A 131 -2.68 0.42 4.77
N ARG A 132 -2.48 -0.89 4.64
CA ARG A 132 -1.59 -1.66 5.49
C ARG A 132 -0.86 -2.73 4.69
N PHE A 133 0.40 -2.97 5.09
CA PHE A 133 1.23 -4.05 4.58
C PHE A 133 1.55 -5.06 5.68
N GLU A 134 1.24 -6.33 5.45
CA GLU A 134 1.72 -7.46 6.23
C GLU A 134 2.87 -8.11 5.45
N HIS A 135 4.10 -7.99 5.97
CA HIS A 135 5.28 -8.54 5.31
C HIS A 135 5.31 -10.05 5.46
N TRP A 136 5.31 -10.74 4.32
CA TRP A 136 5.43 -12.20 4.28
C TRP A 136 6.84 -12.66 3.99
N PHE A 137 7.57 -11.88 3.19
CA PHE A 137 8.97 -12.12 2.90
C PHE A 137 9.74 -10.81 3.00
N GLU A 138 10.92 -10.88 3.60
CA GLU A 138 11.86 -9.79 3.67
C GLU A 138 13.18 -10.26 3.08
N GLY A 139 13.69 -9.51 2.11
CA GLY A 139 14.97 -9.79 1.48
C GLY A 139 16.14 -9.23 2.31
N ASP A 140 17.33 -9.66 1.99
CA ASP A 140 18.59 -9.11 2.51
C ASP A 140 19.01 -7.79 1.82
N THR A 141 18.21 -7.31 0.88
CA THR A 141 18.40 -6.00 0.23
C THR A 141 18.22 -4.89 1.26
N PRO A 142 19.21 -4.02 1.49
CA PRO A 142 19.14 -3.01 2.53
C PRO A 142 17.94 -2.07 2.35
N ILE A 143 17.25 -1.78 3.45
CA ILE A 143 16.18 -0.78 3.47
C ILE A 143 16.81 0.60 3.25
N THR A 144 16.33 1.30 2.24
CA THR A 144 16.92 2.59 1.81
C THR A 144 16.34 3.81 2.53
N ASN A 145 15.30 3.62 3.35
CA ASN A 145 14.63 4.71 4.06
C ASN A 145 14.93 4.65 5.55
N PRO A 146 15.63 5.64 6.12
CA PRO A 146 15.64 5.81 7.56
C PRO A 146 14.21 6.14 8.06
N LYS A 147 13.93 5.82 9.32
CA LYS A 147 12.66 6.16 9.96
C LYS A 147 12.51 7.68 10.08
N LEU A 148 11.30 8.18 9.87
CA LEU A 148 10.94 9.50 10.38
C LEU A 148 10.93 9.43 11.92
N LEU A 149 11.65 10.36 12.57
CA LEU A 149 11.82 10.38 14.02
C LEU A 149 10.49 10.56 14.80
N GLU A 150 9.47 11.11 14.15
CA GLU A 150 8.16 11.39 14.74
C GLU A 150 7.06 10.38 14.38
N ALA A 151 7.40 9.33 13.63
CA ALA A 151 6.42 8.33 13.26
C ALA A 151 6.21 7.32 14.39
N GLU A 152 4.97 7.06 14.72
CA GLU A 152 4.59 6.00 15.66
C GLU A 152 5.07 4.64 15.12
N PRO A 153 5.72 3.81 15.96
CA PRO A 153 6.11 2.47 15.53
C PRO A 153 4.88 1.66 15.16
N CYS A 154 4.95 0.97 14.02
CA CYS A 154 3.87 0.10 13.58
C CYS A 154 3.59 -0.96 14.66
N ARG A 155 2.38 -0.97 15.21
CA ARG A 155 1.99 -2.03 16.13
C ARG A 155 1.95 -3.36 15.39
N PRO A 156 2.40 -4.48 16.01
CA PRO A 156 2.29 -5.80 15.39
C PRO A 156 0.85 -6.04 14.97
N CYS A 157 0.68 -6.29 13.71
CA CYS A 157 -0.63 -6.45 13.13
C CYS A 157 -1.23 -7.79 13.51
N MET A 158 -2.35 -7.81 14.24
CA MET A 158 -3.15 -9.03 14.31
C MET A 158 -3.72 -9.36 12.94
N PRO A 159 -3.67 -10.62 12.49
CA PRO A 159 -4.30 -11.01 11.24
C PRO A 159 -5.79 -10.68 11.28
N MET A 160 -6.26 -9.91 10.30
CA MET A 160 -7.69 -9.63 10.17
C MET A 160 -8.41 -10.91 9.73
N PRO A 161 -9.53 -11.27 10.37
CA PRO A 161 -10.33 -12.38 9.90
C PRO A 161 -10.89 -12.05 8.52
N ILE A 162 -10.66 -12.92 7.54
CA ILE A 162 -11.29 -12.82 6.22
C ILE A 162 -12.77 -13.13 6.40
N PRO A 163 -13.70 -12.21 6.12
CA PRO A 163 -15.12 -12.50 6.26
C PRO A 163 -15.50 -13.70 5.39
N GLY A 164 -16.03 -14.75 5.99
CA GLY A 164 -16.70 -15.86 5.30
C GLY A 164 -15.87 -17.10 4.96
N ARG A 165 -14.63 -17.27 5.44
CA ARG A 165 -13.92 -18.56 5.34
C ARG A 165 -13.14 -18.90 6.60
N SER A 166 -13.55 -19.96 7.28
CA SER A 166 -12.69 -20.68 8.22
C SER A 166 -11.72 -21.56 7.43
N TRP A 167 -10.41 -21.21 7.46
CA TRP A 167 -9.36 -22.13 7.01
C TRP A 167 -8.97 -23.01 8.18
N PRO A 168 -9.03 -24.34 8.04
CA PRO A 168 -8.44 -25.20 9.05
C PRO A 168 -6.92 -25.01 9.03
N LEU A 169 -6.35 -24.64 10.17
CA LEU A 169 -4.90 -24.63 10.35
C LEU A 169 -4.35 -26.05 10.17
N PRO A 170 -3.23 -26.25 9.45
CA PRO A 170 -2.59 -27.54 9.37
C PRO A 170 -2.15 -27.96 10.78
N ALA A 171 -2.49 -29.20 11.14
CA ALA A 171 -2.05 -29.79 12.39
C ALA A 171 -0.52 -29.81 12.45
N ARG A 172 0.06 -29.23 13.51
CA ARG A 172 1.50 -29.33 13.79
C ARG A 172 1.83 -30.81 14.05
N ARG A 173 2.72 -31.35 13.26
CA ARG A 173 3.45 -32.60 13.56
C ARG A 173 4.74 -32.27 14.28
#